data_1801768c02a61fd99be431cf3af20b71
#
_entry.id   1801768c02a61fd99be431cf3af20b71
#
_cell.length_a   1.000
_cell.length_b   1.000
_cell.length_c   1.000
_cell.angle_alpha   90.00
_cell.angle_beta   90.00
_cell.angle_gamma   90.00
#
_symmetry.space_group_name_H-M   'P 1'
#
loop_
_entity.id
_entity.type
_entity.pdbx_description
1 polymer ?
#
loop_
_entity_poly.entity_id
_entity_poly.type
_entity_poly.pdbx_seq_one_letter_code
_entity_poly.pdbx_strand_id
1 'polypeptide(L)' 'MRSLKELTRPNVWALKPYSSARDEYSGAEASVFLDANENPYNAPNNRYPDPLQRELKALIAEQKGVKVENIFL' A
#
# COMPACT_ATOMS: atom_id res chain seq x y z
N MET A 1 28.18 9.96 -1.85
CA MET A 1 27.22 9.03 -1.20
C MET A 1 26.75 8.02 -2.25
N ARG A 2 26.73 6.76 -1.90
CA ARG A 2 26.24 5.72 -2.82
C ARG A 2 24.71 5.84 -2.99
N SER A 3 24.22 5.61 -4.20
CA SER A 3 22.79 5.55 -4.46
C SER A 3 22.18 4.26 -3.90
N LEU A 4 20.85 4.24 -3.70
CA LEU A 4 20.15 3.02 -3.27
C LEU A 4 20.39 1.85 -4.23
N LYS A 5 20.48 2.13 -5.53
CA LYS A 5 20.75 1.11 -6.54
C LYS A 5 22.12 0.45 -6.34
N GLU A 6 23.14 1.23 -6.00
CA GLU A 6 24.49 0.71 -5.74
C GLU A 6 24.59 -0.10 -4.45
N LEU A 7 23.70 0.19 -3.48
CA LEU A 7 23.62 -0.53 -2.21
C LEU A 7 22.76 -1.78 -2.27
N THR A 8 21.96 -1.92 -3.33
CA THR A 8 21.00 -3.01 -3.49
C THR A 8 21.56 -4.08 -4.44
N ARG A 9 21.40 -5.35 -4.09
CA ARG A 9 21.77 -6.45 -4.98
C ARG A 9 20.99 -6.35 -6.30
N PRO A 10 21.61 -6.61 -7.46
CA PRO A 10 20.95 -6.45 -8.76
C PRO A 10 19.65 -7.24 -8.90
N ASN A 11 19.61 -8.48 -8.39
CA ASN A 11 18.40 -9.32 -8.42
C ASN A 11 17.28 -8.75 -7.57
N VAL A 12 17.59 -8.12 -6.43
CA VAL A 12 16.58 -7.45 -5.58
C VAL A 12 16.09 -6.17 -6.24
N TRP A 13 17.00 -5.39 -6.84
CA TRP A 13 16.61 -4.18 -7.56
C TRP A 13 15.67 -4.45 -8.73
N ALA A 14 15.85 -5.58 -9.40
CA ALA A 14 15.05 -5.99 -10.55
C ALA A 14 13.70 -6.62 -10.17
N LEU A 15 13.43 -6.91 -8.89
CA LEU A 15 12.18 -7.50 -8.46
C LEU A 15 11.01 -6.54 -8.69
N LYS A 16 9.95 -7.09 -9.29
CA LYS A 16 8.66 -6.41 -9.34
C LYS A 16 7.94 -6.61 -7.99
N PRO A 17 7.53 -5.54 -7.31
CA PRO A 17 6.77 -5.67 -6.07
C PRO A 17 5.47 -6.43 -6.29
N TYR A 18 5.05 -7.16 -5.26
CA TYR A 18 3.72 -7.76 -5.26
C TYR A 18 2.65 -6.66 -5.28
N SER A 19 1.63 -6.86 -6.11
CA SER A 19 0.44 -6.02 -6.11
C SER A 19 -0.81 -6.88 -5.97
N SER A 20 -1.80 -6.39 -5.23
CA SER A 20 -3.10 -7.04 -5.11
C SER A 20 -4.10 -6.50 -6.13
N ALA A 21 -5.21 -7.21 -6.34
CA ALA A 21 -6.30 -6.71 -7.18
C ALA A 21 -6.84 -5.36 -6.67
N ARG A 22 -6.86 -5.17 -5.36
CA ARG A 22 -7.26 -3.90 -4.73
C ARG A 22 -6.31 -2.75 -5.06
N ASP A 23 -4.99 -3.01 -5.11
CA ASP A 23 -3.98 -2.03 -5.51
C ASP A 23 -4.09 -1.61 -6.96
N GLU A 24 -4.46 -2.56 -7.82
CA GLU A 24 -4.58 -2.34 -9.26
C GLU A 24 -5.89 -1.64 -9.64
N TYR A 25 -6.85 -1.61 -8.71
CA TYR A 25 -8.12 -0.94 -8.95
C TYR A 25 -7.94 0.58 -8.90
N SER A 26 -8.23 1.21 -10.03
CA SER A 26 -8.26 2.66 -10.16
C SER A 26 -9.54 3.06 -10.90
N GLY A 27 -10.42 3.77 -10.25
CA GLY A 27 -11.67 4.16 -10.90
C GLY A 27 -12.72 4.66 -9.93
N ALA A 28 -13.98 4.65 -10.37
CA ALA A 28 -15.09 5.06 -9.55
C ALA A 28 -15.25 4.14 -8.33
N GLU A 29 -15.79 4.69 -7.26
CA GLU A 29 -16.06 3.95 -6.04
C GLU A 29 -16.96 2.74 -6.33
N ALA A 30 -16.51 1.56 -5.95
CA ALA A 30 -17.29 0.34 -6.13
C ALA A 30 -18.27 0.17 -4.97
N SER A 31 -19.49 -0.23 -5.30
CA SER A 31 -20.51 -0.56 -4.29
C SER A 31 -20.39 -2.00 -3.77
N VAL A 32 -19.78 -2.89 -4.56
CA VAL A 32 -19.56 -4.29 -4.20
C VAL A 32 -18.11 -4.67 -4.50
N PHE A 33 -17.44 -5.29 -3.53
CA PHE A 33 -16.08 -5.79 -3.66
C PHE A 33 -16.09 -7.32 -3.64
N LEU A 34 -15.55 -7.92 -4.71
CA LEU A 34 -15.45 -9.38 -4.88
C LEU A 34 -13.99 -9.83 -5.07
N ASP A 35 -13.05 -8.95 -4.78
CA ASP A 35 -11.61 -9.16 -4.99
C ASP A 35 -10.90 -9.88 -3.84
N ALA A 36 -11.60 -10.08 -2.72
CA ALA A 36 -11.06 -10.72 -1.53
C ALA A 36 -12.16 -11.40 -0.71
N ASN A 37 -11.76 -12.34 0.14
CA ASN A 37 -12.67 -13.04 1.06
C ASN A 37 -12.94 -12.18 2.30
N GLU A 38 -13.72 -11.14 2.14
CA GLU A 38 -14.12 -10.29 3.25
C GLU A 38 -15.32 -10.86 3.99
N ASN A 39 -15.35 -10.67 5.31
CA ASN A 39 -16.52 -10.99 6.10
C ASN A 39 -17.63 -9.94 5.80
N PRO A 40 -18.84 -10.36 5.38
CA PRO A 40 -19.91 -9.41 5.10
C PRO A 40 -20.54 -8.77 6.35
N TYR A 41 -20.18 -9.28 7.53
CA TYR A 41 -20.70 -8.85 8.83
C TYR A 41 -19.64 -8.08 9.63
N ASN A 42 -20.05 -7.51 10.76
CA ASN A 42 -19.17 -6.81 11.71
C ASN A 42 -18.55 -5.51 11.18
N ALA A 43 -19.30 -4.75 10.38
CA ALA A 43 -18.89 -3.40 10.03
C ALA A 43 -18.62 -2.56 11.33
N PRO A 44 -17.65 -1.64 11.31
CA PRO A 44 -16.86 -1.19 10.16
C PRO A 44 -15.55 -1.97 9.93
N ASN A 45 -15.23 -2.95 10.77
CA ASN A 45 -13.91 -3.60 10.78
C ASN A 45 -13.85 -4.88 9.94
N ASN A 46 -14.80 -5.07 9.04
CA ASN A 46 -14.94 -6.28 8.22
C ASN A 46 -14.24 -6.19 6.87
N ARG A 47 -13.73 -5.02 6.49
CA ARG A 47 -13.06 -4.81 5.20
C ARG A 47 -11.55 -5.00 5.32
N TYR A 48 -10.95 -5.52 4.27
CA TYR A 48 -9.50 -5.53 4.15
C TYR A 48 -8.99 -4.09 4.04
N PRO A 49 -7.91 -3.76 4.74
CA PRO A 49 -7.34 -2.43 4.67
C PRO A 49 -6.69 -2.17 3.30
N ASP A 50 -6.44 -0.90 3.00
CA ASP A 50 -5.57 -0.53 1.88
C ASP A 50 -4.19 -1.16 2.11
N PRO A 51 -3.69 -2.04 1.22
CA PRO A 51 -2.40 -2.70 1.38
C PRO A 51 -1.23 -1.73 1.51
N LEU A 52 -1.37 -0.53 0.96
CA LEU A 52 -0.35 0.51 1.05
C LEU A 52 -0.60 1.51 2.17
N GLN A 53 -1.73 1.41 2.90
CA GLN A 53 -2.07 2.30 4.02
C GLN A 53 -1.87 3.78 3.68
N ARG A 54 -2.36 4.22 2.53
CA ARG A 54 -2.09 5.56 1.96
C ARG A 54 -2.50 6.69 2.89
N GLU A 55 -3.71 6.61 3.44
CA GLU A 55 -4.24 7.65 4.34
C GLU A 55 -3.42 7.72 5.63
N LEU A 56 -3.12 6.59 6.25
CA LEU A 56 -2.32 6.54 7.47
C LEU A 56 -0.90 7.04 7.23
N LYS A 57 -0.27 6.64 6.12
CA LYS A 57 1.05 7.14 5.73
C LYS A 57 1.07 8.65 5.51
N ALA A 58 0.02 9.21 4.93
CA ALA A 58 -0.08 10.65 4.73
C ALA A 58 -0.10 11.41 6.07
N LEU A 59 -0.86 10.92 7.04
CA LEU A 59 -0.91 11.50 8.38
C LEU A 59 0.44 11.40 9.11
N ILE A 60 1.10 10.24 9.02
CA ILE A 60 2.42 10.06 9.63
C ILE A 60 3.47 10.96 8.95
N ALA A 61 3.43 11.04 7.61
CA ALA A 61 4.34 11.89 6.85
C ALA A 61 4.24 13.36 7.26
N GLU A 62 3.03 13.86 7.40
CA GLU A 62 2.76 15.21 7.87
C GLU A 62 3.30 15.42 9.28
N GLN A 63 2.96 14.52 10.21
CA GLN A 63 3.39 14.62 11.62
C GLN A 63 4.91 14.54 11.78
N LYS A 64 5.59 13.74 10.97
CA LYS A 64 7.04 13.53 11.06
C LYS A 64 7.86 14.43 10.14
N GLY A 65 7.24 15.17 9.25
CA GLY A 65 7.95 16.01 8.28
C GLY A 65 8.77 15.22 7.27
N VAL A 66 8.31 14.03 6.90
CA VAL A 66 8.96 13.15 5.92
C VAL A 66 8.05 12.89 4.73
N LYS A 67 8.59 12.35 3.66
CA LYS A 67 7.77 11.98 2.50
C LYS A 67 7.07 10.64 2.73
N VAL A 68 5.90 10.44 2.11
CA VAL A 68 5.11 9.21 2.22
C VAL A 68 5.92 7.98 1.79
N GLU A 69 6.72 8.11 0.73
CA GLU A 69 7.58 7.03 0.22
C GLU A 69 8.71 6.61 1.18
N ASN A 70 8.96 7.39 2.23
CA ASN A 70 9.92 7.04 3.28
C ASN A 70 9.30 6.25 4.43
N ILE A 71 8.01 5.93 4.34
CA ILE A 71 7.27 5.23 5.37
C ILE A 71 6.91 3.83 4.89
N PHE A 72 7.26 2.84 5.68
CA PHE A 72 6.85 1.44 5.51
C PHE A 72 5.94 1.04 6.67
N LEU A 73 4.77 0.43 6.36
CA LEU A 73 3.79 -0.09 7.32
C LEU A 73 3.42 -1.52 6.97
#